data_5f944e94237c971926ec33ee4aff62ca
#
_entry.id   5f944e94237c971926ec33ee4aff62ca
#
_cell.length_a   1.000
_cell.length_b   1.000
_cell.length_c   1.000
_cell.angle_alpha   90.00
_cell.angle_beta   90.00
_cell.angle_gamma   90.00
#
_symmetry.space_group_name_H-M   'P 1'
#
loop_
_entity.id
_entity.type
_entity.pdbx_description
1 polymer ?
#
loop_
_entity_poly.entity_id
_entity_poly.type
_entity_poly.pdbx_seq_one_letter_code
_entity_poly.pdbx_strand_id
1 'polypeptide(L)'
;MSAPQDVKPTSDHRAPALVFVIALAGVVLHLATGWRYGLFRDEFYYLACANHLDWGYVDHPPLSIVVLAAVRGLLGDSLFAVRLVPALLFGLLVWLAACLARELGGGRFAQSLAALSVAIAPQYLALTGFYSMNAFDLVFWAGAVLLLARLVRTDDVRLWRPLGLVVGLGLLNKISLLFFAFGLGVAVLATPLRRHLKRRELWEGVGLALLLFTPYALWEMSHGWATLEFMQNATRYKNVKLSPIVFATAQLTELNPLNAPLWMLGLAWLLLGRTGRRFRALGIVFVATFVVLAVQNSKPYYLGPAFPVLLAAGALVVEGLSEAPRRRWARPALLVLLVASGALTAPFAIPVLPVEAFIRYQRALGFTPSAGEKSRLGPLPQHFADRFGWQELTEEVARIYRALPEEERANAEIVTRNYGEAGAIDYYGRRYGLPAARSPHNSYYFWGPGRERPSVMILVGWSTKEVAPSWTQVEVAGRLESPYAMPFETSSPVHVCRGLKVPLETAWRRAKMFI
;
A
#
# COMPACT_ATOMS: atom_id res chain seq x y z
N MET A 1 42.44 29.34 3.43
CA MET A 1 41.83 27.98 3.27
C MET A 1 41.65 27.42 4.67
N SER A 2 40.49 27.66 5.29
CA SER A 2 40.13 27.09 6.61
C SER A 2 39.63 25.68 6.37
N ALA A 3 40.17 24.74 7.16
CA ALA A 3 39.80 23.33 7.16
C ALA A 3 38.29 23.15 7.37
N PRO A 4 37.70 22.10 6.78
CA PRO A 4 36.28 21.81 7.02
C PRO A 4 36.08 21.51 8.51
N GLN A 5 35.20 22.27 9.15
CA GLN A 5 34.75 21.94 10.52
C GLN A 5 34.11 20.55 10.48
N ASP A 6 34.78 19.59 11.12
CA ASP A 6 34.21 18.29 11.44
C ASP A 6 32.91 18.51 12.22
N VAL A 7 31.79 18.08 11.64
CA VAL A 7 30.51 17.98 12.36
C VAL A 7 30.75 16.98 13.50
N LYS A 8 30.97 17.50 14.72
CA LYS A 8 31.09 16.66 15.91
C LYS A 8 29.83 15.80 16.02
N PRO A 9 29.95 14.47 16.10
CA PRO A 9 28.82 13.64 16.39
C PRO A 9 28.28 14.06 17.78
N THR A 10 27.03 14.49 17.82
CA THR A 10 26.33 14.74 19.08
C THR A 10 26.33 13.42 19.85
N SER A 11 26.88 13.43 21.05
CA SER A 11 27.15 12.27 21.91
C SER A 11 25.90 11.59 22.49
N ASP A 12 24.72 11.97 22.07
CA ASP A 12 23.46 11.34 22.48
C ASP A 12 22.93 10.43 21.38
N HIS A 13 23.28 9.15 21.43
CA HIS A 13 22.92 8.12 20.47
C HIS A 13 21.45 7.68 20.57
N ARG A 14 20.66 8.20 21.51
CA ARG A 14 19.28 7.81 21.74
C ARG A 14 18.33 8.70 20.94
N ALA A 15 17.29 8.09 20.36
CA ALA A 15 16.19 8.84 19.77
C ALA A 15 15.48 9.66 20.87
N PRO A 16 15.04 10.92 20.58
CA PRO A 16 14.30 11.72 21.55
C PRO A 16 13.04 11.00 22.02
N ALA A 17 12.67 11.15 23.29
CA ALA A 17 11.43 10.58 23.82
C ALA A 17 10.20 10.99 22.99
N LEU A 18 10.19 12.21 22.46
CA LEU A 18 9.12 12.71 21.60
C LEU A 18 8.91 11.83 20.34
N VAL A 19 9.96 11.25 19.75
CA VAL A 19 9.83 10.33 18.60
C VAL A 19 9.04 9.08 18.98
N PHE A 20 9.32 8.50 20.14
CA PHE A 20 8.58 7.34 20.63
C PHE A 20 7.13 7.69 20.96
N VAL A 21 6.88 8.88 21.53
CA VAL A 21 5.51 9.37 21.78
C VAL A 21 4.74 9.52 20.47
N ILE A 22 5.35 10.12 19.43
CA ILE A 22 4.70 10.28 18.11
C ILE A 22 4.43 8.91 17.49
N ALA A 23 5.39 7.99 17.51
CA ALA A 23 5.24 6.65 16.96
C ALA A 23 4.12 5.88 17.68
N LEU A 24 4.13 5.88 19.01
CA LEU A 24 3.09 5.21 19.83
C LEU A 24 1.71 5.83 19.62
N ALA A 25 1.62 7.17 19.61
CA ALA A 25 0.35 7.87 19.33
C ALA A 25 -0.23 7.47 17.96
N GLY A 26 0.62 7.34 16.93
CA GLY A 26 0.21 6.86 15.63
C GLY A 26 -0.28 5.41 15.64
N VAL A 27 0.43 4.50 16.33
CA VAL A 27 -0.02 3.10 16.50
C VAL A 27 -1.37 3.05 17.21
N VAL A 28 -1.51 3.78 18.32
CA VAL A 28 -2.77 3.85 19.08
C VAL A 28 -3.90 4.42 18.23
N LEU A 29 -3.63 5.47 17.44
CA LEU A 29 -4.61 6.07 16.53
C LEU A 29 -5.12 5.04 15.51
N HIS A 30 -4.21 4.28 14.88
CA HIS A 30 -4.59 3.23 13.92
C HIS A 30 -5.42 2.12 14.58
N LEU A 31 -5.02 1.65 15.76
CA LEU A 31 -5.76 0.61 16.48
C LEU A 31 -7.11 1.11 16.98
N ALA A 32 -7.19 2.36 17.45
CA ALA A 32 -8.44 2.98 17.93
C ALA A 32 -9.45 3.27 16.81
N THR A 33 -8.99 3.50 15.58
CA THR A 33 -9.86 3.80 14.43
C THR A 33 -10.03 2.60 13.50
N GLY A 34 -9.13 1.63 13.55
CA GLY A 34 -9.06 0.51 12.63
C GLY A 34 -10.30 -0.39 12.59
N TRP A 35 -11.10 -0.45 13.66
CA TRP A 35 -12.35 -1.24 13.69
C TRP A 35 -13.53 -0.55 12.97
N ARG A 36 -13.42 0.75 12.64
CA ARG A 36 -14.46 1.50 11.96
C ARG A 36 -14.48 1.18 10.46
N TYR A 37 -15.64 1.31 9.84
CA TYR A 37 -15.92 1.11 8.41
C TYR A 37 -15.70 -0.33 7.88
N GLY A 38 -15.31 -1.30 8.72
CA GLY A 38 -15.13 -2.69 8.30
C GLY A 38 -13.81 -2.97 7.57
N LEU A 39 -13.73 -4.15 6.97
CA LEU A 39 -12.59 -4.61 6.16
C LEU A 39 -12.58 -3.89 4.81
N PHE A 40 -11.39 -3.54 4.34
CA PHE A 40 -11.17 -3.01 3.00
C PHE A 40 -11.20 -4.15 1.97
N ARG A 41 -11.69 -3.89 0.75
CA ARG A 41 -11.82 -4.87 -0.33
C ARG A 41 -10.59 -5.77 -0.50
N ASP A 42 -9.40 -5.18 -0.51
CA ASP A 42 -8.17 -5.94 -0.70
C ASP A 42 -7.80 -6.79 0.53
N GLU A 43 -8.22 -6.41 1.75
CA GLU A 43 -8.00 -7.23 2.94
C GLU A 43 -8.68 -8.60 2.84
N PHE A 44 -9.87 -8.67 2.24
CA PHE A 44 -10.55 -9.96 1.96
C PHE A 44 -9.73 -10.83 1.02
N TYR A 45 -9.15 -10.22 -0.03
CA TYR A 45 -8.29 -10.93 -0.95
C TYR A 45 -7.00 -11.42 -0.30
N TYR A 46 -6.36 -10.60 0.55
CA TYR A 46 -5.18 -11.00 1.31
C TYR A 46 -5.50 -12.15 2.28
N LEU A 47 -6.68 -12.13 2.92
CA LEU A 47 -7.15 -13.21 3.78
C LEU A 47 -7.36 -14.51 2.98
N ALA A 48 -7.91 -14.42 1.79
CA ALA A 48 -8.05 -15.55 0.88
C ALA A 48 -6.69 -16.10 0.42
N CYS A 49 -5.76 -15.23 0.00
CA CYS A 49 -4.39 -15.62 -0.34
C CYS A 49 -3.69 -16.32 0.84
N ALA A 50 -3.91 -15.86 2.08
CA ALA A 50 -3.34 -16.48 3.26
C ALA A 50 -3.89 -17.89 3.57
N ASN A 51 -5.05 -18.26 2.98
CA ASN A 51 -5.55 -19.64 2.99
C ASN A 51 -4.95 -20.51 1.87
N HIS A 52 -4.29 -19.88 0.87
CA HIS A 52 -3.72 -20.51 -0.31
C HIS A 52 -2.27 -20.03 -0.48
N LEU A 53 -1.40 -20.44 0.46
CA LEU A 53 0.00 -20.00 0.44
C LEU A 53 0.73 -20.50 -0.81
N ASP A 54 1.39 -19.57 -1.50
CA ASP A 54 2.17 -19.83 -2.71
C ASP A 54 3.38 -18.88 -2.77
N TRP A 55 4.28 -19.10 -3.72
CA TRP A 55 5.47 -18.26 -3.94
C TRP A 55 5.21 -16.96 -4.68
N GLY A 56 3.97 -16.73 -5.13
CA GLY A 56 3.53 -15.51 -5.78
C GLY A 56 2.02 -15.47 -5.94
N TYR A 57 1.53 -14.30 -6.27
CA TYR A 57 0.12 -14.00 -6.56
C TYR A 57 0.06 -13.07 -7.76
N VAL A 58 -1.09 -13.00 -8.44
CA VAL A 58 -1.25 -12.23 -9.69
C VAL A 58 -0.79 -10.77 -9.58
N ASP A 59 -0.98 -10.14 -8.43
CA ASP A 59 -0.72 -8.71 -8.24
C ASP A 59 0.35 -8.39 -7.19
N HIS A 60 0.90 -9.41 -6.51
CA HIS A 60 1.95 -9.20 -5.51
C HIS A 60 2.78 -10.45 -5.19
N PRO A 61 4.04 -10.27 -4.75
CA PRO A 61 4.86 -11.33 -4.16
C PRO A 61 4.36 -11.80 -2.78
N PRO A 62 4.92 -12.89 -2.20
CA PRO A 62 4.30 -13.63 -1.11
C PRO A 62 4.51 -13.07 0.31
N LEU A 63 5.51 -12.21 0.56
CA LEU A 63 5.96 -11.92 1.93
C LEU A 63 4.86 -11.39 2.86
N SER A 64 4.07 -10.43 2.40
CA SER A 64 2.97 -9.88 3.21
C SER A 64 1.91 -10.94 3.52
N ILE A 65 1.68 -11.88 2.59
CA ILE A 65 0.72 -12.98 2.81
C ILE A 65 1.22 -13.99 3.83
N VAL A 66 2.50 -14.35 3.77
CA VAL A 66 3.13 -15.24 4.77
C VAL A 66 3.06 -14.62 6.16
N VAL A 67 3.33 -13.31 6.29
CA VAL A 67 3.19 -12.59 7.56
C VAL A 67 1.73 -12.60 8.05
N LEU A 68 0.77 -12.36 7.13
CA LEU A 68 -0.65 -12.41 7.49
C LEU A 68 -1.07 -13.79 7.97
N ALA A 69 -0.66 -14.84 7.28
CA ALA A 69 -0.95 -16.22 7.68
C ALA A 69 -0.39 -16.55 9.07
N ALA A 70 0.85 -16.12 9.36
CA ALA A 70 1.46 -16.29 10.68
C ALA A 70 0.70 -15.52 11.78
N VAL A 71 0.32 -14.27 11.52
CA VAL A 71 -0.47 -13.45 12.46
C VAL A 71 -1.84 -14.08 12.73
N ARG A 72 -2.52 -14.56 11.69
CA ARG A 72 -3.80 -15.26 11.83
C ARG A 72 -3.67 -16.55 12.63
N GLY A 73 -2.62 -17.31 12.41
CA GLY A 73 -2.33 -18.51 13.19
C GLY A 73 -2.11 -18.25 14.68
N LEU A 74 -1.58 -17.08 15.04
CA LEU A 74 -1.29 -16.69 16.42
C LEU A 74 -2.44 -15.94 17.11
N LEU A 75 -3.13 -15.04 16.39
CA LEU A 75 -4.09 -14.08 16.95
C LEU A 75 -5.51 -14.25 16.41
N GLY A 76 -5.72 -15.18 15.48
CA GLY A 76 -7.01 -15.42 14.83
C GLY A 76 -7.34 -14.40 13.73
N ASP A 77 -8.59 -14.49 13.23
CA ASP A 77 -9.07 -13.74 12.04
C ASP A 77 -9.76 -12.41 12.38
N SER A 78 -9.57 -11.88 13.59
CA SER A 78 -10.22 -10.63 13.97
C SER A 78 -9.64 -9.44 13.19
N LEU A 79 -10.47 -8.42 12.95
CA LEU A 79 -10.03 -7.17 12.31
C LEU A 79 -8.86 -6.50 13.05
N PHE A 80 -8.82 -6.64 14.38
CA PHE A 80 -7.70 -6.20 15.21
C PHE A 80 -6.41 -6.94 14.85
N ALA A 81 -6.45 -8.28 14.76
CA ALA A 81 -5.28 -9.09 14.42
C ALA A 81 -4.73 -8.73 13.03
N VAL A 82 -5.62 -8.58 12.04
CA VAL A 82 -5.26 -8.19 10.68
C VAL A 82 -4.57 -6.81 10.64
N ARG A 83 -5.08 -5.82 11.40
CA ARG A 83 -4.60 -4.44 11.37
C ARG A 83 -3.49 -4.10 12.37
N LEU A 84 -3.15 -5.02 13.25
CA LEU A 84 -2.04 -4.85 14.18
C LEU A 84 -0.71 -4.64 13.45
N VAL A 85 -0.44 -5.44 12.41
CA VAL A 85 0.82 -5.35 11.66
C VAL A 85 0.98 -3.99 10.96
N PRO A 86 0.04 -3.52 10.12
CA PRO A 86 0.19 -2.21 9.48
C PRO A 86 0.28 -1.07 10.50
N ALA A 87 -0.41 -1.13 11.65
CA ALA A 87 -0.26 -0.15 12.71
C ALA A 87 1.17 -0.13 13.29
N LEU A 88 1.77 -1.30 13.54
CA LEU A 88 3.16 -1.40 14.01
C LEU A 88 4.15 -0.93 12.94
N LEU A 89 3.90 -1.23 11.66
CA LEU A 89 4.71 -0.74 10.53
C LEU A 89 4.67 0.79 10.42
N PHE A 90 3.52 1.42 10.71
CA PHE A 90 3.44 2.88 10.82
C PHE A 90 4.37 3.44 11.90
N GLY A 91 4.31 2.88 13.12
CA GLY A 91 5.21 3.28 14.20
C GLY A 91 6.69 3.11 13.83
N LEU A 92 7.01 2.00 13.17
CA LEU A 92 8.36 1.72 12.66
C LEU A 92 8.79 2.73 11.60
N LEU A 93 7.91 3.10 10.67
CA LEU A 93 8.20 4.12 9.65
C LEU A 93 8.51 5.48 10.28
N VAL A 94 7.73 5.90 11.28
CA VAL A 94 7.94 7.14 12.04
C VAL A 94 9.31 7.12 12.73
N TRP A 95 9.68 6.01 13.35
CA TRP A 95 10.98 5.82 13.98
C TRP A 95 12.14 5.83 12.96
N LEU A 96 11.97 5.17 11.80
CA LEU A 96 12.97 5.16 10.72
C LEU A 96 13.20 6.56 10.14
N ALA A 97 12.18 7.41 10.05
CA ALA A 97 12.34 8.80 9.61
C ALA A 97 13.23 9.61 10.59
N ALA A 98 13.07 9.41 11.91
CA ALA A 98 13.96 10.00 12.90
C ALA A 98 15.40 9.46 12.79
N CYS A 99 15.55 8.15 12.54
CA CYS A 99 16.85 7.53 12.28
C CYS A 99 17.52 8.12 11.03
N LEU A 100 16.77 8.35 9.96
CA LEU A 100 17.27 9.02 8.74
C LEU A 100 17.74 10.43 9.05
N ALA A 101 16.97 11.24 9.80
CA ALA A 101 17.39 12.59 10.19
C ALA A 101 18.70 12.55 10.99
N ARG A 102 18.83 11.61 11.93
CA ARG A 102 20.06 11.40 12.72
C ARG A 102 21.23 10.99 11.83
N GLU A 103 21.03 10.07 10.88
CA GLU A 103 22.08 9.58 9.99
C GLU A 103 22.62 10.68 9.07
N LEU A 104 21.75 11.64 8.70
CA LEU A 104 22.11 12.83 7.95
C LEU A 104 22.81 13.91 8.80
N GLY A 105 22.89 13.74 10.13
CA GLY A 105 23.55 14.66 11.07
C GLY A 105 22.57 15.56 11.84
N GLY A 106 21.27 15.32 11.74
CA GLY A 106 20.23 16.08 12.47
C GLY A 106 20.23 15.80 13.98
N GLY A 107 20.02 16.85 14.77
CA GLY A 107 19.88 16.80 16.21
C GLY A 107 18.47 16.34 16.64
N ARG A 108 18.16 16.55 17.92
CA ARG A 108 16.88 16.08 18.53
C ARG A 108 15.66 16.72 17.89
N PHE A 109 15.74 18.00 17.49
CA PHE A 109 14.64 18.69 16.85
C PHE A 109 14.40 18.16 15.43
N ALA A 110 15.45 17.98 14.62
CA ALA A 110 15.33 17.42 13.26
C ALA A 110 14.73 16.02 13.28
N GLN A 111 15.15 15.17 14.23
CA GLN A 111 14.59 13.83 14.42
C GLN A 111 13.09 13.88 14.75
N SER A 112 12.68 14.74 15.68
CA SER A 112 11.27 14.90 16.07
C SER A 112 10.42 15.50 14.93
N LEU A 113 10.98 16.47 14.20
CA LEU A 113 10.30 17.10 13.06
C LEU A 113 10.10 16.10 11.90
N ALA A 114 11.12 15.31 11.57
CA ALA A 114 11.01 14.26 10.55
C ALA A 114 9.97 13.20 10.94
N ALA A 115 9.99 12.74 12.18
CA ALA A 115 9.00 11.80 12.72
C ALA A 115 7.58 12.35 12.63
N LEU A 116 7.36 13.59 13.07
CA LEU A 116 6.05 14.24 13.02
C LEU A 116 5.57 14.44 11.57
N SER A 117 6.45 14.88 10.66
CA SER A 117 6.12 15.09 9.26
C SER A 117 5.66 13.80 8.57
N VAL A 118 6.28 12.67 8.90
CA VAL A 118 5.82 11.35 8.45
C VAL A 118 4.48 10.99 9.10
N ALA A 119 4.34 11.22 10.41
CA ALA A 119 3.15 10.83 11.15
C ALA A 119 1.87 11.55 10.71
N ILE A 120 1.98 12.79 10.21
CA ILE A 120 0.82 13.58 9.75
C ILE A 120 0.53 13.46 8.26
N ALA A 121 1.35 12.76 7.50
CA ALA A 121 1.16 12.63 6.05
C ALA A 121 -0.04 11.72 5.75
N PRO A 122 -1.09 12.22 5.05
CA PRO A 122 -2.30 11.46 4.76
C PRO A 122 -2.02 10.14 4.08
N GLN A 123 -1.08 10.11 3.13
CA GLN A 123 -0.70 8.91 2.41
C GLN A 123 -0.20 7.79 3.33
N TYR A 124 0.65 8.11 4.31
CA TYR A 124 1.18 7.09 5.21
C TYR A 124 0.10 6.58 6.16
N LEU A 125 -0.73 7.50 6.68
CA LEU A 125 -1.90 7.13 7.47
C LEU A 125 -2.85 6.20 6.69
N ALA A 126 -3.14 6.52 5.42
CA ALA A 126 -4.04 5.72 4.59
C ALA A 126 -3.46 4.34 4.28
N LEU A 127 -2.19 4.26 3.81
CA LEU A 127 -1.55 3.01 3.40
C LEU A 127 -1.30 2.04 4.58
N THR A 128 -1.22 2.54 5.81
CA THR A 128 -1.10 1.73 7.02
C THR A 128 -2.42 1.59 7.78
N GLY A 129 -3.51 2.18 7.26
CA GLY A 129 -4.86 2.09 7.82
C GLY A 129 -5.60 0.78 7.50
N PHE A 130 -5.02 -0.09 6.70
CA PHE A 130 -5.51 -1.43 6.36
C PHE A 130 -4.35 -2.35 5.98
N TYR A 131 -4.60 -3.66 5.95
CA TYR A 131 -3.56 -4.63 5.62
C TYR A 131 -3.30 -4.68 4.11
N SER A 132 -2.09 -4.36 3.70
CA SER A 132 -1.63 -4.55 2.33
C SER A 132 -0.10 -4.56 2.24
N MET A 133 0.43 -5.05 1.14
CA MET A 133 1.86 -4.96 0.81
C MET A 133 2.40 -3.52 0.86
N ASN A 134 1.52 -2.50 0.70
CA ASN A 134 1.94 -1.10 0.68
C ASN A 134 2.46 -0.62 2.03
N ALA A 135 1.90 -1.10 3.15
CA ALA A 135 2.38 -0.75 4.48
C ALA A 135 3.82 -1.24 4.72
N PHE A 136 4.13 -2.45 4.26
CA PHE A 136 5.48 -3.03 4.32
C PHE A 136 6.45 -2.31 3.39
N ASP A 137 6.01 -1.94 2.18
CA ASP A 137 6.80 -1.24 1.17
C ASP A 137 7.43 0.05 1.72
N LEU A 138 6.66 0.84 2.48
CA LEU A 138 7.14 2.05 3.15
C LEU A 138 8.35 1.77 4.05
N VAL A 139 8.29 0.69 4.81
CA VAL A 139 9.34 0.32 5.77
C VAL A 139 10.57 -0.25 5.07
N PHE A 140 10.39 -1.10 4.04
CA PHE A 140 11.51 -1.63 3.26
C PHE A 140 12.28 -0.51 2.53
N TRP A 141 11.58 0.45 1.93
CA TRP A 141 12.20 1.61 1.32
C TRP A 141 12.94 2.48 2.34
N ALA A 142 12.31 2.82 3.47
CA ALA A 142 12.94 3.62 4.52
C ALA A 142 14.18 2.92 5.10
N GLY A 143 14.11 1.60 5.30
CA GLY A 143 15.24 0.78 5.75
C GLY A 143 16.39 0.74 4.74
N ALA A 144 16.07 0.53 3.45
CA ALA A 144 17.06 0.53 2.39
C ALA A 144 17.75 1.90 2.25
N VAL A 145 16.97 2.98 2.29
CA VAL A 145 17.49 4.35 2.23
C VAL A 145 18.35 4.68 3.47
N LEU A 146 17.97 4.20 4.66
CA LEU A 146 18.76 4.37 5.88
C LEU A 146 20.11 3.67 5.78
N LEU A 147 20.14 2.43 5.28
CA LEU A 147 21.38 1.69 5.05
C LEU A 147 22.26 2.38 4.00
N LEU A 148 21.67 2.90 2.92
CA LEU A 148 22.39 3.67 1.91
C LEU A 148 22.95 4.98 2.50
N ALA A 149 22.17 5.71 3.30
CA ALA A 149 22.65 6.92 4.00
C ALA A 149 23.84 6.61 4.90
N ARG A 150 23.76 5.51 5.65
CA ARG A 150 24.84 5.06 6.52
C ARG A 150 26.07 4.63 5.72
N LEU A 151 25.90 3.88 4.64
CA LEU A 151 26.97 3.49 3.72
C LEU A 151 27.69 4.72 3.16
N VAL A 152 26.93 5.72 2.70
CA VAL A 152 27.50 6.99 2.18
C VAL A 152 28.24 7.76 3.29
N ARG A 153 27.73 7.76 4.53
CA ARG A 153 28.33 8.44 5.65
C ARG A 153 29.61 7.77 6.16
N THR A 154 29.60 6.45 6.26
CA THR A 154 30.72 5.69 6.87
C THR A 154 31.72 5.15 5.87
N ASP A 155 31.33 5.03 4.61
CA ASP A 155 32.05 4.34 3.53
C ASP A 155 32.31 2.84 3.85
N ASP A 156 31.52 2.26 4.76
CA ASP A 156 31.61 0.85 5.11
C ASP A 156 30.96 -0.03 4.04
N VAL A 157 31.76 -0.58 3.18
CA VAL A 157 31.31 -1.45 2.06
C VAL A 157 30.54 -2.69 2.53
N ARG A 158 30.71 -3.12 3.78
CA ARG A 158 29.97 -4.27 4.35
C ARG A 158 28.46 -4.04 4.36
N LEU A 159 28.02 -2.77 4.38
CA LEU A 159 26.61 -2.38 4.38
C LEU A 159 25.88 -2.74 3.08
N TRP A 160 26.58 -3.09 2.00
CA TRP A 160 25.95 -3.60 0.79
C TRP A 160 25.20 -4.91 1.03
N ARG A 161 25.69 -5.78 1.93
CA ARG A 161 25.03 -7.06 2.27
C ARG A 161 23.68 -6.86 2.94
N PRO A 162 23.55 -6.14 4.08
CA PRO A 162 22.25 -5.87 4.69
C PRO A 162 21.35 -5.01 3.78
N LEU A 163 21.89 -4.13 2.94
CA LEU A 163 21.11 -3.41 1.93
C LEU A 163 20.50 -4.39 0.92
N GLY A 164 21.29 -5.33 0.40
CA GLY A 164 20.81 -6.38 -0.50
C GLY A 164 19.73 -7.27 0.15
N LEU A 165 19.90 -7.61 1.45
CA LEU A 165 18.89 -8.36 2.21
C LEU A 165 17.57 -7.59 2.30
N VAL A 166 17.61 -6.31 2.67
CA VAL A 166 16.40 -5.47 2.80
C VAL A 166 15.72 -5.27 1.45
N VAL A 167 16.49 -5.05 0.37
CA VAL A 167 15.95 -4.94 -0.99
C VAL A 167 15.34 -6.27 -1.44
N GLY A 168 15.99 -7.39 -1.20
CA GLY A 168 15.48 -8.72 -1.56
C GLY A 168 14.18 -9.09 -0.83
N LEU A 169 14.13 -8.87 0.48
CA LEU A 169 12.90 -9.05 1.26
C LEU A 169 11.80 -8.07 0.80
N GLY A 170 12.17 -6.83 0.49
CA GLY A 170 11.24 -5.85 -0.05
C GLY A 170 10.70 -6.26 -1.43
N LEU A 171 11.51 -6.85 -2.31
CA LEU A 171 11.07 -7.41 -3.59
C LEU A 171 10.13 -8.60 -3.41
N LEU A 172 10.32 -9.42 -2.37
CA LEU A 172 9.38 -10.48 -1.99
C LEU A 172 8.06 -9.94 -1.41
N ASN A 173 8.01 -8.65 -1.07
CA ASN A 173 6.78 -7.98 -0.64
C ASN A 173 6.10 -7.24 -1.79
N LYS A 174 6.88 -6.46 -2.55
CA LYS A 174 6.35 -5.65 -3.65
C LYS A 174 7.46 -5.34 -4.66
N ILE A 175 7.16 -5.52 -5.94
CA ILE A 175 8.12 -5.27 -7.04
C ILE A 175 8.51 -3.80 -7.19
N SER A 176 7.84 -2.86 -6.47
CA SER A 176 8.19 -1.42 -6.46
C SER A 176 9.63 -1.14 -6.04
N LEU A 177 10.26 -2.03 -5.27
CA LEU A 177 11.68 -1.94 -4.92
C LEU A 177 12.61 -1.99 -6.16
N LEU A 178 12.10 -2.44 -7.33
CA LEU A 178 12.85 -2.32 -8.59
C LEU A 178 13.07 -0.85 -8.98
N PHE A 179 12.15 0.06 -8.65
CA PHE A 179 12.35 1.50 -8.86
C PHE A 179 13.45 2.05 -7.95
N PHE A 180 13.51 1.58 -6.70
CA PHE A 180 14.62 1.90 -5.80
C PHE A 180 15.94 1.34 -6.35
N ALA A 181 15.99 0.07 -6.75
CA ALA A 181 17.18 -0.56 -7.30
C ALA A 181 17.68 0.15 -8.56
N PHE A 182 16.77 0.57 -9.46
CA PHE A 182 17.10 1.40 -10.62
C PHE A 182 17.70 2.74 -10.19
N GLY A 183 17.03 3.47 -9.29
CA GLY A 183 17.52 4.74 -8.76
C GLY A 183 18.87 4.60 -8.06
N LEU A 184 19.08 3.52 -7.31
CA LEU A 184 20.36 3.18 -6.68
C LEU A 184 21.46 2.93 -7.73
N GLY A 185 21.15 2.18 -8.79
CA GLY A 185 22.08 1.96 -9.91
C GLY A 185 22.52 3.28 -10.55
N VAL A 186 21.57 4.18 -10.85
CA VAL A 186 21.88 5.53 -11.36
C VAL A 186 22.74 6.31 -10.36
N ALA A 187 22.42 6.28 -9.07
CA ALA A 187 23.17 6.96 -8.03
C ALA A 187 24.60 6.41 -7.88
N VAL A 188 24.79 5.09 -7.96
CA VAL A 188 26.12 4.45 -7.93
C VAL A 188 26.96 4.95 -9.09
N LEU A 189 26.41 4.98 -10.30
CA LEU A 189 27.14 5.41 -11.49
C LEU A 189 27.47 6.91 -11.48
N ALA A 190 26.54 7.73 -10.99
CA ALA A 190 26.64 9.20 -11.02
C ALA A 190 27.42 9.83 -9.85
N THR A 191 27.81 9.02 -8.84
CA THR A 191 28.47 9.52 -7.62
C THR A 191 29.80 8.78 -7.36
N PRO A 192 30.59 9.21 -6.33
CA PRO A 192 31.77 8.47 -5.91
C PRO A 192 31.52 7.01 -5.52
N LEU A 193 30.26 6.61 -5.28
CA LEU A 193 29.89 5.21 -5.03
C LEU A 193 30.28 4.27 -6.18
N ARG A 194 30.53 4.79 -7.40
CA ARG A 194 31.02 3.99 -8.55
C ARG A 194 32.30 3.20 -8.25
N ARG A 195 33.09 3.64 -7.26
CA ARG A 195 34.27 2.90 -6.81
C ARG A 195 33.91 1.55 -6.17
N HIS A 196 32.69 1.45 -5.61
CA HIS A 196 32.20 0.21 -5.00
C HIS A 196 31.83 -0.88 -6.02
N LEU A 197 31.72 -0.55 -7.33
CA LEU A 197 31.56 -1.57 -8.39
C LEU A 197 32.70 -2.59 -8.43
N LYS A 198 33.89 -2.21 -7.93
CA LYS A 198 35.06 -3.10 -7.80
C LYS A 198 35.06 -3.89 -6.49
N ARG A 199 34.08 -3.67 -5.60
CA ARG A 199 34.00 -4.30 -4.28
C ARG A 199 33.11 -5.52 -4.34
N ARG A 200 33.59 -6.62 -3.78
CA ARG A 200 32.86 -7.89 -3.70
C ARG A 200 31.55 -7.76 -2.93
N GLU A 201 31.55 -6.96 -1.86
CA GLU A 201 30.41 -6.76 -0.96
C GLU A 201 29.17 -6.20 -1.69
N LEU A 202 29.37 -5.34 -2.70
CA LEU A 202 28.28 -4.85 -3.53
C LEU A 202 27.61 -5.99 -4.29
N TRP A 203 28.40 -6.84 -4.94
CA TRP A 203 27.89 -7.96 -5.74
C TRP A 203 27.31 -9.08 -4.88
N GLU A 204 27.82 -9.27 -3.65
CA GLU A 204 27.22 -10.16 -2.66
C GLU A 204 25.83 -9.63 -2.23
N GLY A 205 25.67 -8.32 -2.03
CA GLY A 205 24.37 -7.69 -1.77
C GLY A 205 23.41 -7.87 -2.93
N VAL A 206 23.86 -7.61 -4.18
CA VAL A 206 23.05 -7.85 -5.39
C VAL A 206 22.65 -9.32 -5.51
N GLY A 207 23.62 -10.24 -5.34
CA GLY A 207 23.37 -11.68 -5.39
C GLY A 207 22.36 -12.14 -4.34
N LEU A 208 22.45 -11.60 -3.12
CA LEU A 208 21.49 -11.90 -2.05
C LEU A 208 20.08 -11.41 -2.39
N ALA A 209 19.95 -10.20 -2.94
CA ALA A 209 18.65 -9.67 -3.36
C ALA A 209 18.03 -10.52 -4.48
N LEU A 210 18.83 -10.92 -5.48
CA LEU A 210 18.38 -11.78 -6.57
C LEU A 210 18.02 -13.19 -6.08
N LEU A 211 18.82 -13.77 -5.18
CA LEU A 211 18.54 -15.07 -4.60
C LEU A 211 17.20 -15.10 -3.86
N LEU A 212 16.92 -14.08 -3.05
CA LEU A 212 15.65 -13.94 -2.34
C LEU A 212 14.48 -13.76 -3.32
N PHE A 213 14.66 -13.03 -4.40
CA PHE A 213 13.61 -12.78 -5.39
C PHE A 213 13.35 -13.99 -6.32
N THR A 214 14.31 -14.92 -6.42
CA THR A 214 14.24 -16.07 -7.34
C THR A 214 12.96 -16.91 -7.21
N PRO A 215 12.48 -17.29 -5.99
CA PRO A 215 11.26 -18.10 -5.88
C PRO A 215 10.04 -17.43 -6.54
N TYR A 216 9.88 -16.13 -6.35
CA TYR A 216 8.79 -15.38 -6.99
C TYR A 216 8.98 -15.30 -8.52
N ALA A 217 10.20 -15.07 -9.00
CA ALA A 217 10.48 -15.05 -10.43
C ALA A 217 10.18 -16.39 -11.11
N LEU A 218 10.50 -17.51 -10.45
CA LEU A 218 10.17 -18.86 -10.93
C LEU A 218 8.66 -19.10 -10.93
N TRP A 219 7.94 -18.59 -9.90
CA TRP A 219 6.48 -18.64 -9.86
C TRP A 219 5.87 -17.89 -11.05
N GLU A 220 6.33 -16.66 -11.33
CA GLU A 220 5.89 -15.85 -12.48
C GLU A 220 6.09 -16.61 -13.81
N MET A 221 7.26 -17.22 -14.00
CA MET A 221 7.55 -18.01 -15.21
C MET A 221 6.57 -19.19 -15.37
N SER A 222 6.26 -19.90 -14.28
CA SER A 222 5.35 -21.05 -14.31
C SER A 222 3.87 -20.65 -14.47
N HIS A 223 3.50 -19.39 -14.14
CA HIS A 223 2.14 -18.87 -14.25
C HIS A 223 1.95 -17.88 -15.42
N GLY A 224 2.85 -17.93 -16.43
CA GLY A 224 2.72 -17.16 -17.66
C GLY A 224 2.86 -15.65 -17.46
N TRP A 225 3.69 -15.22 -16.50
CA TRP A 225 3.93 -13.80 -16.19
C TRP A 225 2.65 -13.06 -15.76
N ALA A 226 1.91 -13.66 -14.84
CA ALA A 226 0.60 -13.18 -14.39
C ALA A 226 0.62 -11.73 -13.90
N THR A 227 1.64 -11.32 -13.14
CA THR A 227 1.80 -9.94 -12.67
C THR A 227 2.03 -8.96 -13.83
N LEU A 228 2.76 -9.37 -14.87
CA LEU A 228 2.96 -8.51 -16.04
C LEU A 228 1.65 -8.29 -16.79
N GLU A 229 0.85 -9.34 -16.99
CA GLU A 229 -0.50 -9.26 -17.59
C GLU A 229 -1.38 -8.33 -16.75
N PHE A 230 -1.40 -8.51 -15.42
CA PHE A 230 -2.13 -7.64 -14.49
C PHE A 230 -1.71 -6.16 -14.64
N MET A 231 -0.42 -5.87 -14.65
CA MET A 231 0.08 -4.49 -14.78
C MET A 231 -0.33 -3.84 -16.10
N GLN A 232 -0.26 -4.59 -17.21
CA GLN A 232 -0.68 -4.11 -18.53
C GLN A 232 -2.18 -3.82 -18.55
N ASN A 233 -3.00 -4.74 -18.03
CA ASN A 233 -4.45 -4.58 -17.96
C ASN A 233 -4.84 -3.41 -17.03
N ALA A 234 -4.22 -3.31 -15.85
CA ALA A 234 -4.48 -2.21 -14.93
C ALA A 234 -4.16 -0.85 -15.56
N THR A 235 -3.04 -0.74 -16.28
CA THR A 235 -2.65 0.50 -16.97
C THR A 235 -3.64 0.84 -18.09
N ARG A 236 -4.10 -0.15 -18.83
CA ARG A 236 -4.99 0.04 -20.00
C ARG A 236 -6.42 0.33 -19.60
N TYR A 237 -6.96 -0.42 -18.64
CA TYR A 237 -8.40 -0.46 -18.37
C TYR A 237 -8.81 0.20 -17.06
N LYS A 238 -7.95 0.18 -16.03
CA LYS A 238 -8.29 0.58 -14.66
C LYS A 238 -7.77 1.96 -14.28
N ASN A 239 -6.48 2.23 -14.50
CA ASN A 239 -5.83 3.44 -14.02
C ASN A 239 -6.22 4.69 -14.83
N VAL A 240 -6.35 5.84 -14.14
CA VAL A 240 -6.47 7.14 -14.77
C VAL A 240 -5.07 7.56 -15.27
N LYS A 241 -4.99 8.05 -16.50
CA LYS A 241 -3.73 8.61 -17.03
C LYS A 241 -3.53 10.01 -16.45
N LEU A 242 -2.41 10.20 -15.78
CA LEU A 242 -2.04 11.49 -15.19
C LEU A 242 -0.89 12.11 -15.98
N SER A 243 -0.96 13.44 -16.22
CA SER A 243 0.22 14.13 -16.76
C SER A 243 1.32 14.20 -15.69
N PRO A 244 2.61 14.32 -16.08
CA PRO A 244 3.71 14.48 -15.13
C PRO A 244 3.53 15.65 -14.15
N ILE A 245 2.87 16.73 -14.60
CA ILE A 245 2.58 17.90 -13.75
C ILE A 245 1.54 17.54 -12.70
N VAL A 246 0.44 16.87 -13.08
CA VAL A 246 -0.59 16.42 -12.14
C VAL A 246 -0.02 15.40 -11.16
N PHE A 247 0.84 14.48 -11.63
CA PHE A 247 1.55 13.54 -10.77
C PHE A 247 2.43 14.26 -9.72
N ALA A 248 3.17 15.30 -10.14
CA ALA A 248 4.03 16.09 -9.25
C ALA A 248 3.22 16.90 -8.25
N THR A 249 2.15 17.57 -8.69
CA THR A 249 1.32 18.42 -7.81
C THR A 249 0.48 17.59 -6.83
N ALA A 250 0.08 16.37 -7.19
CA ALA A 250 -0.60 15.45 -6.28
C ALA A 250 0.23 15.14 -5.01
N GLN A 251 1.56 15.18 -5.09
CA GLN A 251 2.42 14.95 -3.93
C GLN A 251 2.21 15.99 -2.81
N LEU A 252 1.69 17.18 -3.13
CA LEU A 252 1.39 18.21 -2.13
C LEU A 252 0.27 17.76 -1.18
N THR A 253 -0.78 17.16 -1.72
CA THR A 253 -1.92 16.67 -0.92
C THR A 253 -1.66 15.30 -0.31
N GLU A 254 -0.99 14.41 -1.03
CA GLU A 254 -0.62 13.07 -0.54
C GLU A 254 0.22 13.12 0.74
N LEU A 255 1.14 14.09 0.84
CA LEU A 255 2.10 14.21 1.95
C LEU A 255 1.76 15.31 2.96
N ASN A 256 0.61 15.91 2.90
CA ASN A 256 0.22 17.14 3.61
C ASN A 256 0.88 18.41 3.02
N PRO A 257 0.10 19.43 2.63
CA PRO A 257 0.63 20.64 2.01
C PRO A 257 1.70 21.37 2.84
N LEU A 258 1.60 21.32 4.18
CA LEU A 258 2.59 21.95 5.07
C LEU A 258 3.92 21.20 5.13
N ASN A 259 3.97 19.94 4.69
CA ASN A 259 5.22 19.21 4.50
C ASN A 259 5.94 19.60 3.19
N ALA A 260 5.27 20.28 2.25
CA ALA A 260 5.86 20.60 0.95
C ALA A 260 7.16 21.44 1.05
N PRO A 261 7.21 22.53 1.81
CA PRO A 261 8.47 23.27 1.99
C PRO A 261 9.59 22.39 2.56
N LEU A 262 9.22 21.46 3.47
CA LEU A 262 10.20 20.60 4.14
C LEU A 262 10.86 19.63 3.17
N TRP A 263 10.08 18.87 2.39
CA TRP A 263 10.67 17.92 1.44
C TRP A 263 11.35 18.61 0.26
N MET A 264 10.87 19.80 -0.16
CA MET A 264 11.54 20.61 -1.19
C MET A 264 12.91 21.11 -0.71
N LEU A 265 13.00 21.63 0.51
CA LEU A 265 14.27 22.02 1.13
C LEU A 265 15.20 20.81 1.28
N GLY A 266 14.66 19.66 1.66
CA GLY A 266 15.43 18.42 1.77
C GLY A 266 16.02 17.97 0.44
N LEU A 267 15.23 17.98 -0.64
CA LEU A 267 15.71 17.67 -1.98
C LEU A 267 16.78 18.67 -2.46
N ALA A 268 16.52 19.96 -2.28
CA ALA A 268 17.48 21.00 -2.62
C ALA A 268 18.80 20.84 -1.83
N TRP A 269 18.73 20.53 -0.54
CA TRP A 269 19.91 20.29 0.28
C TRP A 269 20.71 19.07 -0.20
N LEU A 270 20.04 17.95 -0.51
CA LEU A 270 20.70 16.74 -1.01
C LEU A 270 21.40 16.96 -2.36
N LEU A 271 20.80 17.73 -3.26
CA LEU A 271 21.32 17.90 -4.62
C LEU A 271 22.27 19.07 -4.75
N LEU A 272 21.98 20.21 -4.12
CA LEU A 272 22.64 21.50 -4.33
C LEU A 272 23.44 21.97 -3.09
N GLY A 273 23.04 21.54 -1.88
CA GLY A 273 23.66 21.98 -0.63
C GLY A 273 25.12 21.56 -0.52
N ARG A 274 26.00 22.47 -0.08
CA ARG A 274 27.44 22.17 0.11
C ARG A 274 27.67 21.03 1.08
N THR A 275 26.97 21.01 2.21
CA THR A 275 27.01 19.96 3.23
C THR A 275 26.26 18.71 2.81
N GLY A 276 25.18 18.87 2.04
CA GLY A 276 24.36 17.76 1.50
C GLY A 276 25.02 16.96 0.39
N ARG A 277 26.04 17.53 -0.29
CA ARG A 277 26.72 16.89 -1.44
C ARG A 277 27.22 15.48 -1.16
N ARG A 278 27.60 15.20 0.08
CA ARG A 278 27.99 13.86 0.53
C ARG A 278 26.86 12.86 0.31
N PHE A 279 25.62 13.25 0.58
CA PHE A 279 24.43 12.44 0.50
C PHE A 279 23.69 12.56 -0.84
N ARG A 280 24.32 13.15 -1.88
CA ARG A 280 23.69 13.38 -3.19
C ARG A 280 23.10 12.10 -3.82
N ALA A 281 23.71 10.95 -3.53
CA ALA A 281 23.19 9.66 -3.98
C ALA A 281 21.71 9.45 -3.60
N LEU A 282 21.27 9.86 -2.40
CA LEU A 282 19.89 9.75 -1.94
C LEU A 282 18.94 10.65 -2.76
N GLY A 283 19.36 11.88 -3.07
CA GLY A 283 18.61 12.77 -3.94
C GLY A 283 18.48 12.25 -5.37
N ILE A 284 19.54 11.60 -5.89
CA ILE A 284 19.52 10.98 -7.23
C ILE A 284 18.57 9.80 -7.27
N VAL A 285 18.57 8.94 -6.23
CA VAL A 285 17.59 7.83 -6.11
C VAL A 285 16.17 8.38 -6.19
N PHE A 286 15.85 9.44 -5.43
CA PHE A 286 14.53 10.06 -5.48
C PHE A 286 14.19 10.58 -6.88
N VAL A 287 15.07 11.38 -7.50
CA VAL A 287 14.81 11.99 -8.82
C VAL A 287 14.64 10.91 -9.89
N ALA A 288 15.49 9.89 -9.90
CA ALA A 288 15.39 8.79 -10.87
C ALA A 288 14.06 8.02 -10.71
N THR A 289 13.66 7.72 -9.47
CA THR A 289 12.36 7.10 -9.18
C THR A 289 11.19 7.99 -9.61
N PHE A 290 11.24 9.29 -9.27
CA PHE A 290 10.21 10.26 -9.66
C PHE A 290 10.03 10.31 -11.18
N VAL A 291 11.12 10.42 -11.94
CA VAL A 291 11.07 10.50 -13.41
C VAL A 291 10.44 9.25 -14.01
N VAL A 292 10.86 8.06 -13.56
CA VAL A 292 10.30 6.80 -14.07
C VAL A 292 8.81 6.70 -13.78
N LEU A 293 8.38 6.98 -12.55
CA LEU A 293 6.97 6.90 -12.17
C LEU A 293 6.10 7.96 -12.88
N ALA A 294 6.61 9.17 -13.05
CA ALA A 294 5.89 10.24 -13.76
C ALA A 294 5.71 9.92 -15.26
N VAL A 295 6.73 9.33 -15.91
CA VAL A 295 6.67 8.94 -17.34
C VAL A 295 5.74 7.73 -17.54
N GLN A 296 5.70 6.79 -16.59
CA GLN A 296 4.85 5.60 -16.66
C GLN A 296 3.37 5.86 -16.33
N ASN A 297 2.96 7.11 -16.07
CA ASN A 297 1.60 7.46 -15.62
C ASN A 297 1.17 6.66 -14.38
N SER A 298 2.08 6.52 -13.42
CA SER A 298 1.86 5.78 -12.19
C SER A 298 0.86 6.48 -11.26
N LYS A 299 0.26 5.74 -10.33
CA LYS A 299 -0.54 6.34 -9.26
C LYS A 299 0.35 7.20 -8.35
N PRO A 300 -0.08 8.40 -7.90
CA PRO A 300 0.75 9.33 -7.12
C PRO A 300 1.38 8.70 -5.87
N TYR A 301 0.63 7.86 -5.16
CA TYR A 301 1.09 7.25 -3.93
C TYR A 301 2.26 6.24 -4.11
N TYR A 302 2.57 5.80 -5.34
CA TYR A 302 3.74 4.93 -5.58
C TYR A 302 5.07 5.61 -5.28
N LEU A 303 5.12 6.94 -5.34
CA LEU A 303 6.32 7.71 -4.99
C LEU A 303 6.48 7.90 -3.46
N GLY A 304 5.42 7.70 -2.68
CA GLY A 304 5.40 7.92 -1.23
C GLY A 304 6.56 7.31 -0.45
N PRO A 305 6.97 6.05 -0.71
CA PRO A 305 8.08 5.42 -0.02
C PRO A 305 9.42 6.16 -0.14
N ALA A 306 9.59 7.00 -1.15
CA ALA A 306 10.82 7.75 -1.39
C ALA A 306 10.94 9.07 -0.59
N PHE A 307 9.85 9.59 0.01
CA PHE A 307 9.88 10.90 0.68
C PHE A 307 10.44 10.93 2.10
N PRO A 308 10.45 9.88 2.92
CA PRO A 308 10.94 9.99 4.30
C PRO A 308 12.35 10.58 4.40
N VAL A 309 13.23 10.31 3.45
CA VAL A 309 14.59 10.88 3.43
C VAL A 309 14.60 12.38 3.12
N LEU A 310 13.67 12.85 2.28
CA LEU A 310 13.55 14.27 1.96
C LEU A 310 13.00 15.05 3.16
N LEU A 311 12.00 14.48 3.85
CA LEU A 311 11.46 15.04 5.09
C LEU A 311 12.55 15.11 6.17
N ALA A 312 13.37 14.07 6.30
CA ALA A 312 14.49 14.02 7.23
C ALA A 312 15.57 15.06 6.89
N ALA A 313 15.94 15.19 5.61
CA ALA A 313 16.89 16.18 5.15
C ALA A 313 16.38 17.62 5.32
N GLY A 314 15.11 17.86 5.03
CA GLY A 314 14.46 19.16 5.25
C GLY A 314 14.38 19.52 6.73
N ALA A 315 14.10 18.55 7.59
CA ALA A 315 14.10 18.76 9.03
C ALA A 315 15.47 19.18 9.56
N LEU A 316 16.55 18.60 9.03
CA LEU A 316 17.93 19.04 9.32
C LEU A 316 18.17 20.49 8.92
N VAL A 317 17.73 20.89 7.71
CA VAL A 317 17.86 22.28 7.23
C VAL A 317 17.10 23.25 8.14
N VAL A 318 15.85 22.91 8.50
CA VAL A 318 15.02 23.75 9.39
C VAL A 318 15.63 23.83 10.79
N GLU A 319 16.21 22.74 11.30
CA GLU A 319 16.93 22.77 12.59
C GLU A 319 18.06 23.80 12.55
N GLY A 320 18.92 23.76 11.53
CA GLY A 320 20.02 24.73 11.37
C GLY A 320 19.53 26.18 11.22
N LEU A 321 18.47 26.42 10.42
CA LEU A 321 17.88 27.75 10.25
C LEU A 321 17.27 28.31 11.56
N SER A 322 16.86 27.43 12.48
CA SER A 322 16.22 27.79 13.76
C SER A 322 17.16 27.75 14.98
N GLU A 323 18.47 27.57 14.79
CA GLU A 323 19.45 27.55 15.89
C GLU A 323 19.62 28.90 16.58
N ALA A 324 19.50 29.99 15.81
CA ALA A 324 19.63 31.34 16.33
C ALA A 324 18.59 31.61 17.44
N PRO A 325 18.98 32.19 18.61
CA PRO A 325 18.10 32.40 19.76
C PRO A 325 16.78 33.11 19.39
N ARG A 326 16.86 34.11 18.49
CA ARG A 326 15.69 34.87 18.00
C ARG A 326 14.70 34.02 17.18
N ARG A 327 15.09 32.83 16.69
CA ARG A 327 14.26 31.96 15.84
C ARG A 327 13.82 30.68 16.59
N ARG A 328 14.30 30.43 17.80
CA ARG A 328 13.99 29.19 18.55
C ARG A 328 12.49 29.01 18.82
N TRP A 329 11.73 30.11 18.94
CA TRP A 329 10.28 30.07 19.10
C TRP A 329 9.57 29.43 17.90
N ALA A 330 10.19 29.49 16.70
CA ALA A 330 9.62 28.88 15.49
C ALA A 330 9.55 27.34 15.59
N ARG A 331 10.39 26.71 16.40
CA ARG A 331 10.41 25.24 16.57
C ARG A 331 9.09 24.71 17.15
N PRO A 332 8.65 25.12 18.33
CA PRO A 332 7.36 24.68 18.88
C PRO A 332 6.19 25.16 18.01
N ALA A 333 6.23 26.37 17.47
CA ALA A 333 5.20 26.88 16.57
C ALA A 333 5.01 25.99 15.33
N LEU A 334 6.11 25.56 14.69
CA LEU A 334 6.07 24.65 13.55
C LEU A 334 5.47 23.28 13.92
N LEU A 335 5.88 22.72 15.06
CA LEU A 335 5.32 21.44 15.52
C LEU A 335 3.81 21.54 15.76
N VAL A 336 3.35 22.62 16.42
CA VAL A 336 1.91 22.86 16.65
C VAL A 336 1.15 23.01 15.32
N LEU A 337 1.71 23.79 14.38
CA LEU A 337 1.12 23.99 13.06
C LEU A 337 1.00 22.66 12.29
N LEU A 338 2.04 21.82 12.32
CA LEU A 338 2.01 20.51 11.68
C LEU A 338 0.98 19.57 12.34
N VAL A 339 0.91 19.55 13.69
CA VAL A 339 -0.11 18.76 14.41
C VAL A 339 -1.51 19.22 14.03
N ALA A 340 -1.77 20.53 13.98
CA ALA A 340 -3.07 21.10 13.58
C ALA A 340 -3.42 20.72 12.13
N SER A 341 -2.44 20.80 11.22
CA SER A 341 -2.62 20.37 9.83
C SER A 341 -2.89 18.86 9.72
N GLY A 342 -2.15 18.05 10.49
CA GLY A 342 -2.37 16.61 10.55
C GLY A 342 -3.77 16.27 11.06
N ALA A 343 -4.23 16.93 12.12
CA ALA A 343 -5.57 16.74 12.65
C ALA A 343 -6.66 17.12 11.62
N LEU A 344 -6.42 18.17 10.82
CA LEU A 344 -7.33 18.60 9.75
C LEU A 344 -7.35 17.58 8.58
N THR A 345 -6.24 16.97 8.25
CA THR A 345 -6.13 16.07 7.08
C THR A 345 -6.37 14.58 7.42
N ALA A 346 -6.18 14.16 8.68
CA ALA A 346 -6.36 12.78 9.10
C ALA A 346 -7.73 12.17 8.76
N PRO A 347 -8.87 12.90 8.85
CA PRO A 347 -10.16 12.33 8.47
C PRO A 347 -10.26 11.89 7.00
N PHE A 348 -9.44 12.44 6.10
CA PHE A 348 -9.38 12.01 4.71
C PHE A 348 -8.56 10.73 4.49
N ALA A 349 -7.75 10.34 5.46
CA ALA A 349 -6.84 9.18 5.36
C ALA A 349 -7.33 7.96 6.14
N ILE A 350 -7.86 8.18 7.35
CA ILE A 350 -8.29 7.12 8.27
C ILE A 350 -9.67 7.44 8.86
N PRO A 351 -10.46 6.43 9.27
CA PRO A 351 -11.85 6.63 9.71
C PRO A 351 -11.95 7.16 11.14
N VAL A 352 -11.43 8.37 11.41
CA VAL A 352 -11.54 9.04 12.71
C VAL A 352 -12.95 9.56 13.01
N LEU A 353 -13.75 9.83 11.96
CA LEU A 353 -15.13 10.30 12.07
C LEU A 353 -16.11 9.18 11.70
N PRO A 354 -17.34 9.16 12.26
CA PRO A 354 -18.44 8.40 11.69
C PRO A 354 -18.72 8.83 10.24
N VAL A 355 -19.29 7.94 9.42
CA VAL A 355 -19.45 8.13 7.96
C VAL A 355 -20.19 9.43 7.64
N GLU A 356 -21.34 9.67 8.27
CA GLU A 356 -22.16 10.85 8.01
C GLU A 356 -21.46 12.14 8.45
N ALA A 357 -20.70 12.07 9.55
CA ALA A 357 -19.89 13.20 10.01
C ALA A 357 -18.75 13.48 9.02
N PHE A 358 -18.12 12.44 8.47
CA PHE A 358 -17.10 12.60 7.44
C PHE A 358 -17.67 13.21 6.15
N ILE A 359 -18.84 12.77 5.69
CA ILE A 359 -19.51 13.33 4.51
C ILE A 359 -19.83 14.82 4.73
N ARG A 360 -20.29 15.21 5.91
CA ARG A 360 -20.50 16.65 6.24
C ARG A 360 -19.19 17.42 6.27
N TYR A 361 -18.14 16.82 6.88
CA TYR A 361 -16.82 17.41 7.00
C TYR A 361 -16.19 17.70 5.64
N GLN A 362 -16.15 16.71 4.73
CA GLN A 362 -15.59 16.90 3.39
C GLN A 362 -16.35 17.98 2.59
N ARG A 363 -17.69 18.02 2.70
CA ARG A 363 -18.52 19.05 2.05
C ARG A 363 -18.25 20.46 2.60
N ALA A 364 -18.12 20.58 3.92
CA ALA A 364 -17.81 21.86 4.58
C ALA A 364 -16.45 22.43 4.13
N LEU A 365 -15.50 21.56 3.78
CA LEU A 365 -14.19 21.95 3.26
C LEU A 365 -14.17 22.09 1.72
N GLY A 366 -15.30 21.90 1.03
CA GLY A 366 -15.39 21.99 -0.42
C GLY A 366 -14.72 20.83 -1.17
N PHE A 367 -14.43 19.71 -0.49
CA PHE A 367 -13.84 18.54 -1.15
C PHE A 367 -14.93 17.66 -1.78
N THR A 368 -14.71 17.29 -3.04
CA THR A 368 -15.46 16.25 -3.74
C THR A 368 -14.62 14.99 -3.85
N PRO A 369 -15.21 13.79 -3.64
CA PRO A 369 -14.50 12.54 -3.80
C PRO A 369 -13.86 12.43 -5.19
N SER A 370 -12.59 12.01 -5.26
CA SER A 370 -11.89 11.73 -6.50
C SER A 370 -11.42 10.28 -6.53
N ALA A 371 -11.51 9.63 -7.69
CA ALA A 371 -11.04 8.27 -7.89
C ALA A 371 -9.67 8.28 -8.57
N GLY A 372 -8.74 7.44 -8.09
CA GLY A 372 -7.51 7.10 -8.80
C GLY A 372 -7.72 6.10 -9.94
N GLU A 373 -8.95 5.63 -10.14
CA GLU A 373 -9.38 4.62 -11.10
C GLU A 373 -10.54 5.14 -11.95
N LYS A 374 -10.78 4.52 -13.10
CA LYS A 374 -11.87 4.84 -14.02
C LYS A 374 -13.21 4.31 -13.50
N SER A 375 -13.62 4.73 -12.32
CA SER A 375 -14.88 4.32 -11.69
C SER A 375 -15.67 5.55 -11.23
N ARG A 376 -17.01 5.42 -11.25
CA ARG A 376 -17.87 6.43 -10.62
C ARG A 376 -17.78 6.28 -9.11
N LEU A 377 -17.81 7.42 -8.40
CA LEU A 377 -17.83 7.46 -6.93
C LEU A 377 -19.22 7.81 -6.43
N GLY A 378 -19.54 7.27 -5.26
CA GLY A 378 -20.65 7.70 -4.42
C GLY A 378 -20.26 8.89 -3.52
N PRO A 379 -20.86 9.01 -2.33
CA PRO A 379 -20.58 10.09 -1.40
C PRO A 379 -19.21 10.01 -0.73
N LEU A 380 -18.52 8.89 -0.83
CA LEU A 380 -17.23 8.62 -0.19
C LEU A 380 -16.10 8.51 -1.22
N PRO A 381 -14.84 8.86 -0.87
CA PRO A 381 -13.68 8.50 -1.65
C PRO A 381 -13.50 6.98 -1.69
N GLN A 382 -12.91 6.46 -2.76
CA GLN A 382 -12.83 5.03 -3.03
C GLN A 382 -12.28 4.21 -1.86
N HIS A 383 -11.18 4.64 -1.23
CA HIS A 383 -10.55 3.89 -0.13
C HIS A 383 -11.41 3.76 1.14
N PHE A 384 -12.48 4.55 1.25
CA PHE A 384 -13.52 4.38 2.26
C PHE A 384 -14.71 3.59 1.70
N ALA A 385 -15.17 3.90 0.48
CA ALA A 385 -16.29 3.20 -0.14
C ALA A 385 -16.02 1.68 -0.29
N ASP A 386 -14.80 1.29 -0.62
CA ASP A 386 -14.34 -0.11 -0.71
C ASP A 386 -14.35 -0.87 0.65
N ARG A 387 -14.88 -0.27 1.72
CA ARG A 387 -15.07 -0.91 3.04
C ARG A 387 -16.52 -1.28 3.35
N PHE A 388 -17.46 -0.86 2.52
CA PHE A 388 -18.90 -1.01 2.75
C PHE A 388 -19.57 -2.00 1.79
N GLY A 389 -20.69 -2.55 2.22
CA GLY A 389 -21.52 -3.45 1.41
C GLY A 389 -21.17 -4.93 1.51
N TRP A 390 -20.06 -5.30 2.09
CA TRP A 390 -19.54 -6.67 2.05
C TRP A 390 -20.32 -7.64 2.93
N GLN A 391 -20.76 -7.21 4.11
CA GLN A 391 -21.58 -8.03 4.99
C GLN A 391 -22.98 -8.17 4.42
N GLU A 392 -23.58 -7.07 3.97
CA GLU A 392 -24.91 -7.03 3.33
C GLU A 392 -24.95 -7.92 2.08
N LEU A 393 -23.90 -7.87 1.25
CA LEU A 393 -23.76 -8.79 0.11
C LEU A 393 -23.77 -10.24 0.54
N THR A 394 -22.99 -10.58 1.56
CA THR A 394 -22.89 -11.96 2.05
C THR A 394 -24.20 -12.43 2.65
N GLU A 395 -24.93 -11.58 3.37
CA GLU A 395 -26.25 -11.88 3.93
C GLU A 395 -27.28 -12.13 2.83
N GLU A 396 -27.26 -11.32 1.76
CA GLU A 396 -28.16 -11.51 0.63
C GLU A 396 -27.85 -12.82 -0.14
N VAL A 397 -26.56 -13.12 -0.37
CA VAL A 397 -26.16 -14.40 -0.97
C VAL A 397 -26.58 -15.57 -0.08
N ALA A 398 -26.46 -15.45 1.25
CA ALA A 398 -26.88 -16.49 2.18
C ALA A 398 -28.41 -16.71 2.18
N ARG A 399 -29.19 -15.63 2.07
CA ARG A 399 -30.65 -15.70 1.91
C ARG A 399 -31.02 -16.49 0.66
N ILE A 400 -30.39 -16.15 -0.48
CA ILE A 400 -30.63 -16.82 -1.76
C ILE A 400 -30.21 -18.29 -1.71
N TYR A 401 -29.03 -18.61 -1.18
CA TYR A 401 -28.52 -19.96 -1.05
C TYR A 401 -29.45 -20.86 -0.21
N ARG A 402 -29.98 -20.33 0.91
CA ARG A 402 -30.92 -21.08 1.76
C ARG A 402 -32.29 -21.29 1.12
N ALA A 403 -32.71 -20.41 0.20
CA ALA A 403 -33.96 -20.52 -0.53
C ALA A 403 -33.91 -21.56 -1.67
N LEU A 404 -32.73 -22.05 -2.04
CA LEU A 404 -32.59 -23.11 -3.04
C LEU A 404 -33.19 -24.45 -2.49
N PRO A 405 -33.81 -25.27 -3.38
CA PRO A 405 -34.14 -26.65 -3.05
C PRO A 405 -32.92 -27.39 -2.50
N GLU A 406 -33.14 -28.31 -1.58
CA GLU A 406 -32.07 -29.03 -0.85
C GLU A 406 -31.12 -29.76 -1.83
N GLU A 407 -31.67 -30.41 -2.85
CA GLU A 407 -30.90 -31.10 -3.90
C GLU A 407 -30.00 -30.15 -4.70
N GLU A 408 -30.50 -28.97 -5.05
CA GLU A 408 -29.72 -27.94 -5.73
C GLU A 408 -28.67 -27.33 -4.80
N ARG A 409 -29.06 -27.02 -3.57
CA ARG A 409 -28.20 -26.43 -2.55
C ARG A 409 -26.97 -27.30 -2.24
N ALA A 410 -27.18 -28.65 -2.16
CA ALA A 410 -26.09 -29.58 -1.91
C ALA A 410 -24.98 -29.55 -2.98
N ASN A 411 -25.32 -29.13 -4.21
CA ASN A 411 -24.40 -29.06 -5.34
C ASN A 411 -24.30 -27.66 -5.97
N ALA A 412 -24.61 -26.62 -5.20
CA ALA A 412 -24.52 -25.24 -5.64
C ALA A 412 -23.08 -24.71 -5.55
N GLU A 413 -22.70 -23.85 -6.50
CA GLU A 413 -21.46 -23.07 -6.46
C GLU A 413 -21.79 -21.56 -6.42
N ILE A 414 -20.98 -20.81 -5.68
CA ILE A 414 -21.05 -19.34 -5.63
C ILE A 414 -19.88 -18.80 -6.43
N VAL A 415 -20.18 -18.06 -7.49
CA VAL A 415 -19.15 -17.46 -8.35
C VAL A 415 -19.35 -15.95 -8.36
N THR A 416 -18.28 -15.21 -8.12
CA THR A 416 -18.31 -13.75 -8.05
C THR A 416 -17.45 -13.14 -9.14
N ARG A 417 -17.80 -11.93 -9.55
CA ARG A 417 -17.06 -11.22 -10.59
C ARG A 417 -15.68 -10.82 -10.14
N ASN A 418 -15.54 -10.37 -8.89
CA ASN A 418 -14.27 -9.88 -8.38
C ASN A 418 -13.86 -10.54 -7.06
N TYR A 419 -12.56 -10.44 -6.75
CA TYR A 419 -11.94 -11.03 -5.56
C TYR A 419 -12.47 -10.45 -4.24
N GLY A 420 -12.95 -9.19 -4.24
CA GLY A 420 -13.51 -8.56 -3.04
C GLY A 420 -14.81 -9.22 -2.62
N GLU A 421 -15.71 -9.44 -3.60
CA GLU A 421 -16.96 -10.18 -3.40
C GLU A 421 -16.69 -11.62 -2.94
N ALA A 422 -15.74 -12.32 -3.62
CA ALA A 422 -15.37 -13.69 -3.25
C ALA A 422 -14.83 -13.75 -1.81
N GLY A 423 -13.86 -12.90 -1.50
CA GLY A 423 -13.22 -12.89 -0.19
C GLY A 423 -14.16 -12.45 0.94
N ALA A 424 -15.13 -11.57 0.67
CA ALA A 424 -16.17 -11.20 1.62
C ALA A 424 -17.07 -12.40 1.94
N ILE A 425 -17.49 -13.16 0.92
CA ILE A 425 -18.28 -14.39 1.09
C ILE A 425 -17.45 -15.44 1.84
N ASP A 426 -16.19 -15.63 1.51
CA ASP A 426 -15.30 -16.55 2.22
C ASP A 426 -15.10 -16.18 3.70
N TYR A 427 -15.08 -14.90 4.02
CA TYR A 427 -14.88 -14.41 5.38
C TYR A 427 -16.18 -14.44 6.21
N TYR A 428 -17.23 -13.77 5.72
CA TYR A 428 -18.50 -13.66 6.46
C TYR A 428 -19.41 -14.87 6.28
N GLY A 429 -19.35 -15.55 5.12
CA GLY A 429 -20.24 -16.62 4.74
C GLY A 429 -20.12 -17.88 5.61
N ARG A 430 -18.97 -18.07 6.28
CA ARG A 430 -18.78 -19.17 7.26
C ARG A 430 -19.87 -19.19 8.33
N ARG A 431 -20.34 -18.02 8.78
CA ARG A 431 -21.41 -17.87 9.79
C ARG A 431 -22.75 -18.36 9.28
N TYR A 432 -22.93 -18.38 7.97
CA TYR A 432 -24.18 -18.75 7.29
C TYR A 432 -24.14 -20.14 6.66
N GLY A 433 -23.01 -20.86 6.79
CA GLY A 433 -22.81 -22.18 6.18
C GLY A 433 -22.67 -22.12 4.67
N LEU A 434 -22.19 -21.01 4.10
CA LEU A 434 -21.96 -20.89 2.67
C LEU A 434 -20.74 -21.71 2.22
N PRO A 435 -20.77 -22.32 1.02
CA PRO A 435 -19.58 -22.88 0.40
C PRO A 435 -18.58 -21.77 0.06
N ALA A 436 -17.32 -22.16 -0.14
CA ALA A 436 -16.28 -21.23 -0.57
C ALA A 436 -16.64 -20.60 -1.93
N ALA A 437 -16.44 -19.30 -2.05
CA ALA A 437 -16.69 -18.58 -3.28
C ALA A 437 -15.59 -18.81 -4.31
N ARG A 438 -15.95 -18.71 -5.59
CA ARG A 438 -15.04 -18.75 -6.73
C ARG A 438 -15.04 -17.41 -7.44
N SER A 439 -13.92 -17.06 -8.06
CA SER A 439 -13.84 -15.86 -8.89
C SER A 439 -12.80 -16.03 -9.99
N PRO A 440 -13.07 -15.58 -11.22
CA PRO A 440 -12.07 -15.56 -12.28
C PRO A 440 -11.07 -14.41 -12.13
N HIS A 441 -11.13 -13.64 -11.05
CA HIS A 441 -10.35 -12.43 -10.82
C HIS A 441 -9.06 -12.73 -10.04
N ASN A 442 -7.94 -12.28 -10.57
CA ASN A 442 -6.60 -12.40 -10.00
C ASN A 442 -6.30 -13.83 -9.52
N SER A 443 -5.73 -14.03 -8.35
CA SER A 443 -5.29 -15.35 -7.88
C SER A 443 -6.42 -16.35 -7.66
N TYR A 444 -7.65 -15.90 -7.45
CA TYR A 444 -8.82 -16.77 -7.40
C TYR A 444 -9.00 -17.60 -8.68
N TYR A 445 -8.60 -17.05 -9.84
CA TYR A 445 -8.62 -17.78 -11.09
C TYR A 445 -7.83 -19.09 -11.03
N PHE A 446 -6.66 -19.07 -10.40
CA PHE A 446 -5.80 -20.26 -10.27
C PHE A 446 -6.34 -21.30 -9.29
N TRP A 447 -7.24 -20.91 -8.37
CA TRP A 447 -7.88 -21.85 -7.44
C TRP A 447 -9.07 -22.59 -8.06
N GLY A 448 -9.40 -22.28 -9.31
CA GLY A 448 -10.30 -23.02 -10.16
C GLY A 448 -11.78 -22.68 -10.00
N PRO A 449 -12.62 -23.22 -10.90
CA PRO A 449 -14.07 -22.93 -10.97
C PRO A 449 -14.93 -23.70 -9.97
N GLY A 450 -14.36 -24.56 -9.14
CA GLY A 450 -15.11 -25.42 -8.23
C GLY A 450 -15.50 -26.76 -8.83
N ARG A 451 -16.73 -27.21 -8.58
CA ARG A 451 -17.23 -28.51 -9.02
C ARG A 451 -17.41 -28.55 -10.54
N GLU A 452 -17.08 -29.68 -11.17
CA GLU A 452 -17.16 -29.81 -12.63
C GLU A 452 -18.57 -29.61 -13.20
N ARG A 453 -19.59 -30.06 -12.47
CA ARG A 453 -21.01 -30.03 -12.90
C ARG A 453 -21.91 -29.58 -11.77
N PRO A 454 -21.90 -28.30 -11.40
CA PRO A 454 -22.83 -27.78 -10.40
C PRO A 454 -24.26 -27.81 -10.98
N SER A 455 -25.24 -28.16 -10.13
CA SER A 455 -26.65 -28.14 -10.51
C SER A 455 -27.17 -26.72 -10.72
N VAL A 456 -26.63 -25.79 -9.91
CA VAL A 456 -26.98 -24.37 -9.91
C VAL A 456 -25.75 -23.54 -9.57
N MET A 457 -25.66 -22.35 -10.16
CA MET A 457 -24.67 -21.35 -9.79
C MET A 457 -25.34 -20.07 -9.30
N ILE A 458 -24.88 -19.55 -8.19
CA ILE A 458 -25.19 -18.20 -7.72
C ILE A 458 -24.11 -17.28 -8.26
N LEU A 459 -24.46 -16.40 -9.19
CA LEU A 459 -23.54 -15.46 -9.83
C LEU A 459 -23.71 -14.05 -9.25
N VAL A 460 -22.63 -13.45 -8.79
CA VAL A 460 -22.59 -12.12 -8.17
C VAL A 460 -21.76 -11.16 -9.01
N GLY A 461 -22.22 -9.93 -9.21
CA GLY A 461 -21.44 -8.85 -9.80
C GLY A 461 -21.54 -8.70 -11.32
N TRP A 462 -22.20 -9.60 -12.04
CA TRP A 462 -22.44 -9.46 -13.48
C TRP A 462 -23.83 -8.90 -13.76
N SER A 463 -23.97 -8.18 -14.87
CA SER A 463 -25.30 -7.80 -15.38
C SER A 463 -26.02 -8.99 -16.00
N THR A 464 -27.36 -8.96 -16.05
CA THR A 464 -28.16 -10.00 -16.70
C THR A 464 -27.79 -10.16 -18.19
N LYS A 465 -27.41 -9.07 -18.87
CA LYS A 465 -26.98 -9.11 -20.28
C LYS A 465 -25.70 -9.91 -20.50
N GLU A 466 -24.78 -9.87 -19.54
CA GLU A 466 -23.52 -10.62 -19.58
C GLU A 466 -23.74 -12.11 -19.29
N VAL A 467 -24.71 -12.44 -18.41
CA VAL A 467 -24.97 -13.81 -17.92
C VAL A 467 -25.87 -14.59 -18.89
N ALA A 468 -26.97 -14.01 -19.36
CA ALA A 468 -28.02 -14.68 -20.10
C ALA A 468 -27.57 -15.50 -21.32
N PRO A 469 -26.59 -15.09 -22.15
CA PRO A 469 -26.15 -15.87 -23.30
C PRO A 469 -25.57 -17.25 -22.94
N SER A 470 -24.99 -17.39 -21.75
CA SER A 470 -24.26 -18.61 -21.33
C SER A 470 -25.13 -19.62 -20.58
N TRP A 471 -26.38 -19.27 -20.23
CA TRP A 471 -27.23 -20.08 -19.36
C TRP A 471 -28.61 -20.35 -20.00
N THR A 472 -29.21 -21.47 -19.62
CA THR A 472 -30.56 -21.82 -20.07
C THR A 472 -31.62 -21.07 -19.27
N GLN A 473 -31.40 -20.94 -17.97
CA GLN A 473 -32.26 -20.22 -17.05
C GLN A 473 -31.44 -19.24 -16.22
N VAL A 474 -31.90 -17.99 -16.12
CA VAL A 474 -31.30 -16.92 -15.35
C VAL A 474 -32.39 -16.19 -14.59
N GLU A 475 -32.32 -16.26 -13.29
CA GLU A 475 -33.22 -15.59 -12.34
C GLU A 475 -32.46 -14.52 -11.59
N VAL A 476 -32.98 -13.29 -11.52
CA VAL A 476 -32.47 -12.25 -10.63
C VAL A 476 -33.08 -12.48 -9.25
N ALA A 477 -32.34 -13.11 -8.36
CA ALA A 477 -32.83 -13.53 -7.04
C ALA A 477 -32.65 -12.45 -5.97
N GLY A 478 -31.78 -11.46 -6.23
CA GLY A 478 -31.54 -10.35 -5.30
C GLY A 478 -30.63 -9.28 -5.86
N ARG A 479 -30.36 -8.25 -5.05
CA ARG A 479 -29.42 -7.16 -5.37
C ARG A 479 -28.75 -6.70 -4.08
N LEU A 480 -27.49 -6.29 -4.19
CA LEU A 480 -26.83 -5.56 -3.11
C LEU A 480 -27.35 -4.13 -3.06
N GLU A 481 -27.75 -3.69 -1.89
CA GLU A 481 -28.07 -2.28 -1.61
C GLU A 481 -27.19 -1.77 -0.47
N SER A 482 -26.31 -0.82 -0.77
CA SER A 482 -25.48 -0.15 0.23
C SER A 482 -25.26 1.31 -0.15
N PRO A 483 -25.62 2.27 0.70
CA PRO A 483 -25.54 3.70 0.38
C PRO A 483 -24.10 4.24 0.33
N TYR A 484 -23.15 3.49 0.88
CA TYR A 484 -21.76 3.91 1.05
C TYR A 484 -20.77 3.09 0.23
N ALA A 485 -21.18 1.93 -0.30
CA ALA A 485 -20.33 1.11 -1.16
C ALA A 485 -20.04 1.79 -2.51
N MET A 486 -19.07 1.27 -3.24
CA MET A 486 -18.81 1.72 -4.60
C MET A 486 -20.05 1.51 -5.48
N PRO A 487 -20.41 2.48 -6.36
CA PRO A 487 -21.61 2.38 -7.21
C PRO A 487 -21.67 1.14 -8.11
N PHE A 488 -20.53 0.57 -8.48
CA PHE A 488 -20.51 -0.65 -9.29
C PHE A 488 -20.74 -1.93 -8.44
N GLU A 489 -20.55 -1.86 -7.13
CA GLU A 489 -20.91 -2.93 -6.20
C GLU A 489 -22.39 -2.81 -5.79
N THR A 490 -22.83 -1.58 -5.48
CA THR A 490 -24.23 -1.28 -5.18
C THR A 490 -25.10 -1.48 -6.43
N SER A 491 -26.24 -2.09 -6.29
CA SER A 491 -27.16 -2.45 -7.38
C SER A 491 -26.71 -3.63 -8.24
N SER A 492 -25.57 -4.24 -7.96
CA SER A 492 -25.16 -5.48 -8.63
C SER A 492 -26.19 -6.57 -8.36
N PRO A 493 -26.74 -7.19 -9.42
CA PRO A 493 -27.70 -8.27 -9.25
C PRO A 493 -27.00 -9.55 -8.81
N VAL A 494 -27.71 -10.33 -8.00
CA VAL A 494 -27.35 -11.70 -7.67
C VAL A 494 -28.28 -12.64 -8.47
N HIS A 495 -27.67 -13.46 -9.32
CA HIS A 495 -28.39 -14.36 -10.19
C HIS A 495 -28.35 -15.80 -9.70
N VAL A 496 -29.45 -16.52 -9.83
CA VAL A 496 -29.49 -17.98 -9.76
C VAL A 496 -29.57 -18.52 -11.18
N CYS A 497 -28.55 -19.26 -11.60
CA CYS A 497 -28.36 -19.71 -12.99
C CYS A 497 -28.36 -21.24 -13.06
N ARG A 498 -29.08 -21.80 -14.04
CA ARG A 498 -29.18 -23.24 -14.31
C ARG A 498 -28.90 -23.52 -15.77
N GLY A 499 -28.34 -24.70 -16.04
CA GLY A 499 -28.11 -25.18 -17.40
C GLY A 499 -27.06 -24.36 -18.16
N LEU A 500 -25.80 -24.43 -17.69
CA LEU A 500 -24.68 -23.83 -18.39
C LEU A 500 -24.53 -24.45 -19.78
N LYS A 501 -24.58 -23.63 -20.87
CA LYS A 501 -24.59 -24.05 -22.27
C LYS A 501 -23.21 -24.46 -22.80
N VAL A 502 -22.14 -24.16 -22.10
CA VAL A 502 -20.77 -24.48 -22.50
C VAL A 502 -20.06 -25.21 -21.34
N PRO A 503 -19.02 -26.03 -21.61
CA PRO A 503 -18.24 -26.64 -20.54
C PRO A 503 -17.70 -25.58 -19.58
N LEU A 504 -17.78 -25.87 -18.26
CA LEU A 504 -17.38 -24.91 -17.21
C LEU A 504 -15.93 -24.45 -17.37
N GLU A 505 -15.03 -25.34 -17.71
CA GLU A 505 -13.63 -25.03 -18.01
C GLU A 505 -13.49 -23.98 -19.12
N THR A 506 -14.30 -24.08 -20.18
CA THR A 506 -14.30 -23.12 -21.28
C THR A 506 -14.85 -21.76 -20.83
N ALA A 507 -15.93 -21.76 -20.04
CA ALA A 507 -16.49 -20.55 -19.45
C ALA A 507 -15.46 -19.86 -18.52
N TRP A 508 -14.78 -20.65 -17.69
CA TRP A 508 -13.76 -20.16 -16.77
C TRP A 508 -12.58 -19.49 -17.47
N ARG A 509 -12.02 -20.13 -18.48
CA ARG A 509 -10.92 -19.55 -19.29
C ARG A 509 -11.30 -18.24 -19.96
N ARG A 510 -12.55 -18.11 -20.44
CA ARG A 510 -13.05 -16.87 -21.06
C ARG A 510 -13.30 -15.76 -20.03
N ALA A 511 -13.63 -16.12 -18.82
CA ALA A 511 -13.89 -15.19 -17.73
C ALA A 511 -12.62 -14.65 -17.04
N LYS A 512 -11.43 -15.21 -17.33
CA LYS A 512 -10.15 -14.82 -16.73
C LYS A 512 -9.97 -13.29 -16.71
N MET A 513 -9.69 -12.75 -15.51
CA MET A 513 -9.59 -11.31 -15.31
C MET A 513 -8.43 -10.97 -14.37
N PHE A 514 -7.30 -10.56 -14.93
CA PHE A 514 -6.13 -10.09 -14.19
C PHE A 514 -6.07 -8.56 -14.30
N ILE A 515 -6.61 -7.84 -13.25
CA ILE A 515 -6.72 -6.37 -13.29
C ILE A 515 -6.80 -5.73 -11.88
#